data_7f18f5dac9c86699fcb3db0d12370ce6
#
_entry.id   7f18f5dac9c86699fcb3db0d12370ce6
#
_cell.length_a   1.000
_cell.length_b   1.000
_cell.length_c   1.000
_cell.angle_alpha   90.00
_cell.angle_beta   90.00
_cell.angle_gamma   90.00
#
_symmetry.space_group_name_H-M   'P 1'
#
loop_
_entity.id
_entity.type
_entity.pdbx_description
1 polymer ?
#
loop_
_entity_poly.entity_id
_entity_poly.type
_entity_poly.pdbx_seq_one_letter_code
_entity_poly.pdbx_strand_id
1 'polypeptide(L)'
;NGVDCSGFVHITFRDRFAVTLPRRTSQIAREGTQIMQRDLMPGDLVFFKTGTFTKHVGIYLERGRFLHASTSAGVTISSLESNYWKRNFWQARRI
;
A
#
# COMPACT_ATOMS: atom_id res chain seq x y z
N ASN A 1 11.49 1.92 16.60
CA ASN A 1 10.38 1.38 16.38
C ASN A 1 9.32 2.14 15.61
N GLY A 2 9.31 2.35 14.48
CA GLY A 2 8.28 2.93 13.69
C GLY A 2 7.19 1.94 13.36
N VAL A 3 6.16 2.43 12.72
CA VAL A 3 5.07 1.62 12.20
C VAL A 3 5.55 1.03 10.87
N ASP A 4 5.44 -0.28 10.70
CA ASP A 4 5.75 -0.88 9.41
C ASP A 4 4.63 -0.56 8.41
N CYS A 5 4.81 -0.91 7.14
CA CYS A 5 3.86 -0.51 6.10
C CYS A 5 2.46 -1.10 6.32
N SER A 6 2.36 -2.35 6.74
CA SER A 6 1.04 -2.95 6.97
C SER A 6 0.39 -2.41 8.23
N GLY A 7 1.20 -2.10 9.27
CA GLY A 7 0.68 -1.47 10.49
C GLY A 7 0.16 -0.08 10.21
N PHE A 8 0.85 0.69 9.36
CA PHE A 8 0.40 2.01 8.98
C PHE A 8 -0.94 1.95 8.25
N VAL A 9 -1.09 1.03 7.31
CA VAL A 9 -2.35 0.88 6.57
C VAL A 9 -3.48 0.45 7.51
N HIS A 10 -3.21 -0.49 8.41
CA HIS A 10 -4.19 -0.96 9.38
C HIS A 10 -4.72 0.19 10.23
N ILE A 11 -3.83 1.01 10.78
CA ILE A 11 -4.21 2.14 11.62
C ILE A 11 -5.00 3.16 10.82
N THR A 12 -4.54 3.49 9.62
CA THR A 12 -5.20 4.48 8.77
C THR A 12 -6.63 4.07 8.44
N PHE A 13 -6.84 2.83 8.03
CA PHE A 13 -8.18 2.38 7.68
C PHE A 13 -9.09 2.28 8.89
N ARG A 14 -8.56 1.86 10.05
CA ARG A 14 -9.36 1.81 11.26
C ARG A 14 -9.81 3.21 11.69
N ASP A 15 -8.90 4.19 11.64
CA ASP A 15 -9.19 5.54 12.12
C ASP A 15 -10.00 6.38 11.14
N ARG A 16 -9.79 6.19 9.83
CA ARG A 16 -10.42 7.04 8.82
C ARG A 16 -11.69 6.45 8.24
N PHE A 17 -11.79 5.13 8.16
CA PHE A 17 -12.89 4.46 7.49
C PHE A 17 -13.67 3.53 8.41
N ALA A 18 -13.28 3.44 9.68
CA ALA A 18 -13.90 2.54 10.66
C ALA A 18 -13.88 1.08 10.19
N VAL A 19 -12.85 0.71 9.43
CA VAL A 19 -12.67 -0.64 8.92
C VAL A 19 -11.45 -1.27 9.56
N THR A 20 -11.60 -2.47 10.09
CA THR A 20 -10.47 -3.20 10.68
C THR A 20 -9.90 -4.13 9.63
N LEU A 21 -8.61 -3.94 9.29
CA LEU A 21 -7.90 -4.78 8.34
C LEU A 21 -6.93 -5.70 9.06
N PRO A 22 -6.55 -6.82 8.42
CA PRO A 22 -5.48 -7.66 8.95
C PRO A 22 -4.17 -6.85 9.06
N ARG A 23 -3.33 -7.22 10.03
CA ARG A 23 -2.10 -6.48 10.29
C ARG A 23 -0.98 -6.79 9.31
N ARG A 24 -1.00 -7.95 8.67
CA ARG A 24 0.08 -8.37 7.77
C ARG A 24 -0.25 -8.02 6.32
N THR A 25 0.75 -7.53 5.60
CA THR A 25 0.60 -7.16 4.19
C THR A 25 0.06 -8.32 3.36
N SER A 26 0.55 -9.56 3.58
CA SER A 26 0.08 -10.71 2.82
C SER A 26 -1.40 -11.01 3.07
N GLN A 27 -1.91 -10.69 4.25
CA GLN A 27 -3.32 -10.87 4.56
C GLN A 27 -4.15 -9.74 3.96
N ILE A 28 -3.67 -8.50 4.06
CA ILE A 28 -4.36 -7.34 3.48
C ILE A 28 -4.48 -7.51 1.97
N ALA A 29 -3.49 -8.12 1.34
CA ALA A 29 -3.47 -8.32 -0.10
C ALA A 29 -4.58 -9.27 -0.59
N ARG A 30 -5.32 -9.90 0.31
CA ARG A 30 -6.44 -10.76 -0.05
C ARG A 30 -7.79 -10.11 0.25
N GLU A 31 -7.78 -8.90 0.84
CA GLU A 31 -9.00 -8.20 1.20
C GLU A 31 -9.54 -7.40 0.03
N GLY A 32 -10.83 -7.16 0.05
CA GLY A 32 -11.46 -6.31 -0.93
C GLY A 32 -11.46 -6.89 -2.33
N THR A 33 -11.54 -6.00 -3.32
CA THR A 33 -11.59 -6.36 -4.74
C THR A 33 -10.30 -5.95 -5.41
N GLN A 34 -9.73 -6.88 -6.18
CA GLN A 34 -8.54 -6.55 -6.98
C GLN A 34 -8.96 -5.64 -8.13
N ILE A 35 -8.19 -4.58 -8.36
CA ILE A 35 -8.45 -3.63 -9.44
C ILE A 35 -7.21 -3.50 -10.30
N MET A 36 -7.39 -3.01 -11.53
CA MET A 36 -6.27 -2.78 -12.42
C MET A 36 -5.60 -1.46 -12.07
N GLN A 37 -4.30 -1.36 -12.36
CA GLN A 37 -3.54 -0.14 -12.05
C GLN A 37 -4.16 1.10 -12.69
N ARG A 38 -4.69 0.98 -13.89
CA ARG A 38 -5.31 2.12 -14.59
C ARG A 38 -6.62 2.59 -13.95
N ASP A 39 -7.20 1.77 -13.07
CA ASP A 39 -8.46 2.10 -12.41
C ASP A 39 -8.26 2.60 -10.98
N LEU A 40 -7.03 2.88 -10.59
CA LEU A 40 -6.72 3.34 -9.23
C LEU A 40 -7.43 4.63 -8.90
N MET A 41 -8.00 4.68 -7.68
CA MET A 41 -8.64 5.85 -7.13
C MET A 41 -8.05 6.14 -5.75
N PRO A 42 -8.15 7.40 -5.28
CA PRO A 42 -7.64 7.73 -3.94
C PRO A 42 -8.22 6.81 -2.88
N GLY A 43 -7.33 6.30 -2.01
CA GLY A 43 -7.74 5.37 -0.96
C GLY A 43 -7.55 3.91 -1.31
N ASP A 44 -7.30 3.59 -2.58
CA ASP A 44 -7.02 2.21 -2.97
C ASP A 44 -5.65 1.78 -2.44
N LEU A 45 -5.48 0.50 -2.20
CA LEU A 45 -4.22 -0.05 -1.73
C LEU A 45 -3.37 -0.53 -2.90
N VAL A 46 -2.09 -0.20 -2.86
CA VAL A 46 -1.12 -0.65 -3.87
C VAL A 46 -0.09 -1.53 -3.18
N PHE A 47 0.20 -2.67 -3.79
CA PHE A 47 1.07 -3.69 -3.21
C PHE A 47 2.28 -3.92 -4.09
N PHE A 48 3.41 -4.17 -3.44
CA PHE A 48 4.69 -4.38 -4.12
C PHE A 48 5.39 -5.61 -3.56
N LYS A 49 6.19 -6.24 -4.40
CA LYS A 49 7.10 -7.31 -3.98
C LYS A 49 8.51 -6.73 -4.06
N THR A 50 9.07 -6.40 -2.90
CA THR A 50 10.36 -5.72 -2.84
C THR A 50 11.52 -6.66 -2.56
N GLY A 51 11.24 -7.94 -2.38
CA GLY A 51 12.25 -8.97 -2.18
C GLY A 51 11.60 -10.32 -2.32
N THR A 52 12.38 -11.40 -2.16
CA THR A 52 11.88 -12.75 -2.36
C THR A 52 10.69 -13.06 -1.45
N PHE A 53 10.76 -12.63 -0.19
CA PHE A 53 9.68 -12.84 0.75
C PHE A 53 9.15 -11.56 1.34
N THR A 54 9.53 -10.40 0.78
CA THR A 54 9.18 -9.11 1.33
C THR A 54 8.07 -8.47 0.49
N LYS A 55 6.99 -8.09 1.14
CA LYS A 55 5.88 -7.39 0.51
C LYS A 55 5.67 -6.04 1.16
N HIS A 56 5.27 -5.07 0.38
CA HIS A 56 5.09 -3.69 0.82
C HIS A 56 3.72 -3.21 0.38
N VAL A 57 3.10 -2.34 1.17
CA VAL A 57 1.77 -1.81 0.84
C VAL A 57 1.76 -0.30 1.06
N GLY A 58 1.04 0.40 0.20
CA GLY A 58 0.81 1.83 0.35
C GLY A 58 -0.63 2.18 0.02
N ILE A 59 -0.98 3.45 0.22
CA ILE A 59 -2.31 3.98 -0.06
C ILE A 59 -2.20 4.93 -1.23
N TYR A 60 -2.93 4.63 -2.31
CA TYR A 60 -2.90 5.47 -3.50
C TYR A 60 -3.53 6.83 -3.21
N LEU A 61 -2.87 7.88 -3.68
CA LEU A 61 -3.37 9.23 -3.53
C LEU A 61 -3.99 9.71 -4.84
N GLU A 62 -3.15 10.12 -5.79
CA GLU A 62 -3.57 10.55 -7.11
C GLU A 62 -2.36 10.70 -8.00
N ARG A 63 -2.57 10.71 -9.32
CA ARG A 63 -1.50 10.98 -10.30
C ARG A 63 -0.29 10.08 -10.13
N GLY A 64 -0.53 8.81 -9.83
CA GLY A 64 0.54 7.84 -9.67
C GLY A 64 1.27 7.90 -8.34
N ARG A 65 0.86 8.75 -7.41
CA ARG A 65 1.52 8.89 -6.12
C ARG A 65 0.82 8.05 -5.05
N PHE A 66 1.60 7.53 -4.12
CA PHE A 66 1.06 6.74 -3.02
C PHE A 66 1.80 7.06 -1.73
N LEU A 67 1.06 6.93 -0.63
CA LEU A 67 1.55 7.17 0.72
C LEU A 67 1.94 5.85 1.34
N HIS A 68 3.12 5.75 1.94
CA HIS A 68 3.56 4.51 2.57
C HIS A 68 4.57 4.79 3.68
N ALA A 69 4.79 3.77 4.52
CA ALA A 69 5.77 3.86 5.60
C ALA A 69 7.08 3.23 5.14
N SER A 70 8.16 3.97 5.30
CA SER A 70 9.51 3.54 4.93
C SER A 70 10.35 3.41 6.20
N THR A 71 11.23 2.41 6.24
CA THR A 71 12.10 2.24 7.40
C THR A 71 13.12 3.37 7.52
N SER A 72 13.49 3.98 6.42
CA SER A 72 14.51 5.04 6.43
C SER A 72 13.91 6.43 6.49
N ALA A 73 12.72 6.65 5.94
CA ALA A 73 12.15 7.99 5.83
C ALA A 73 10.84 8.16 6.61
N GLY A 74 10.36 7.12 7.28
CA GLY A 74 9.06 7.17 7.93
C GLY A 74 7.94 7.20 6.91
N VAL A 75 6.85 7.91 7.20
CA VAL A 75 5.73 8.04 6.27
C VAL A 75 6.13 9.01 5.17
N THR A 76 6.02 8.57 3.92
CA THR A 76 6.45 9.37 2.77
C THR A 76 5.59 9.10 1.56
N ILE A 77 5.73 9.93 0.54
CA ILE A 77 4.99 9.80 -0.72
C ILE A 77 5.99 9.42 -1.82
N SER A 78 5.65 8.39 -2.59
CA SER A 78 6.45 7.93 -3.72
C SER A 78 5.59 7.83 -4.96
N SER A 79 6.22 7.61 -6.11
CA SER A 79 5.52 7.53 -7.40
C SER A 79 5.55 6.11 -7.94
N LEU A 80 4.40 5.64 -8.43
CA LEU A 80 4.30 4.36 -9.13
C LEU A 80 5.10 4.38 -10.45
N GLU A 81 5.43 5.56 -10.95
CA GLU A 81 6.18 5.68 -12.20
C GLU A 81 7.68 5.67 -12.01
N SER A 82 8.16 5.75 -10.78
CA SER A 82 9.59 5.59 -10.54
C SER A 82 10.01 4.16 -10.88
N ASN A 83 11.24 3.99 -11.37
CA ASN A 83 11.71 2.69 -11.83
C ASN A 83 11.59 1.61 -10.78
N TYR A 84 11.94 1.93 -9.55
CA TYR A 84 11.92 0.96 -8.45
C TYR A 84 10.50 0.45 -8.18
N TRP A 85 9.54 1.36 -8.00
CA TRP A 85 8.18 0.97 -7.66
C TRP A 85 7.45 0.37 -8.85
N LYS A 86 7.68 0.88 -10.04
CA LYS A 86 7.08 0.34 -11.25
C LYS A 86 7.50 -1.12 -11.46
N ARG A 87 8.76 -1.43 -11.23
CA ARG A 87 9.30 -2.76 -11.42
C ARG A 87 8.80 -3.76 -10.38
N ASN A 88 8.53 -3.29 -9.17
CA ASN A 88 8.12 -4.14 -8.07
C ASN A 88 6.61 -4.16 -7.81
N PHE A 89 5.84 -3.46 -8.61
CA PHE A 89 4.39 -3.43 -8.45
C PHE A 89 3.80 -4.85 -8.59
N TRP A 90 2.91 -5.20 -7.66
CA TRP A 90 2.30 -6.52 -7.64
C TRP A 90 0.81 -6.46 -7.96
N GLN A 91 0.03 -5.70 -7.18
CA GLN A 91 -1.41 -5.62 -7.39
C GLN A 91 -1.97 -4.39 -6.69
N ALA A 92 -3.23 -4.08 -6.99
CA ALA A 92 -3.97 -3.04 -6.29
C ALA A 92 -5.31 -3.61 -5.84
N ARG A 93 -5.80 -3.13 -4.70
CA ARG A 93 -7.06 -3.59 -4.15
C ARG A 93 -7.89 -2.43 -3.62
N ARG A 94 -9.19 -2.54 -3.79
CA ARG A 94 -10.15 -1.58 -3.26
C ARG A 94 -10.90 -2.23 -2.11
N ILE A 95 -10.79 -1.63 -0.95
CA ILE A 95 -11.42 -2.15 0.26
C ILE A 95 -12.87 -1.66 0.36
#